data_adcc8c3a3d2180d3cf14d4364f610bbb
#
_entry.id   adcc8c3a3d2180d3cf14d4364f610bbb
#
_cell.length_a   1.000
_cell.length_b   1.000
_cell.length_c   1.000
_cell.angle_alpha   90.00
_cell.angle_beta   90.00
_cell.angle_gamma   90.00
#
_symmetry.space_group_name_H-M   'P 1'
#
loop_
_entity.id
_entity.type
_entity.pdbx_description
1 polymer ?
#
loop_
_entity_poly.entity_id
_entity_poly.type
_entity_poly.pdbx_seq_one_letter_code
_entity_poly.pdbx_strand_id
1 'polypeptide(L)'
;MRTEPSPALTGSGVVAVLRAPNAAAYPAVVQTLVASGVTSVELTLTTPGTLDALPALVSALPDTAEVGVGTVLTADHARAAIDGGARFLVTPAVKPDVIRVAVDAGIRVYPGAMTPTEVESGWDLGATAVKVFPAATLGPDYLRHLHGPLPYIPLLPSGGIDLAAIPTWIAAGAIAVSLGGPLLGAVFEDHDADALALRCRAALRAVTDARGARA
;
A
#
# COMPACT_ATOMS: atom_id res chain seq x y z
N MET A 1 -18.40 9.28 5.74
CA MET A 1 -17.32 9.98 6.50
C MET A 1 -15.99 9.42 5.99
N ARG A 2 -14.96 10.27 5.73
CA ARG A 2 -13.65 9.79 5.26
C ARG A 2 -12.98 8.96 6.34
N THR A 3 -12.43 7.81 5.94
CA THR A 3 -11.65 6.96 6.84
C THR A 3 -10.22 7.50 7.00
N GLU A 4 -9.62 7.29 8.15
CA GLU A 4 -8.22 7.63 8.41
C GLU A 4 -7.29 6.46 8.05
N PRO A 5 -6.01 6.75 7.68
CA PRO A 5 -5.00 5.70 7.53
C PRO A 5 -4.89 4.82 8.77
N SER A 6 -4.74 3.52 8.57
CA SER A 6 -4.72 2.56 9.68
C SER A 6 -3.49 2.70 10.58
N PRO A 7 -3.57 2.26 11.85
CA PRO A 7 -2.38 2.11 12.69
C PRO A 7 -1.36 1.13 12.11
N ALA A 8 -1.81 0.08 11.42
CA ALA A 8 -0.92 -0.88 10.73
C ALA A 8 -0.08 -0.19 9.65
N LEU A 9 -0.70 0.67 8.83
CA LEU A 9 -0.01 1.46 7.82
C LEU A 9 0.89 2.53 8.43
N THR A 10 0.33 3.36 9.30
CA THR A 10 1.07 4.51 9.86
C THR A 10 2.17 4.09 10.82
N GLY A 11 2.00 2.98 11.55
CA GLY A 11 3.00 2.42 12.45
C GLY A 11 4.22 1.92 11.69
N SER A 12 4.04 1.03 10.71
CA SER A 12 5.15 0.48 9.91
C SER A 12 5.72 1.50 8.92
N GLY A 13 4.88 2.38 8.36
CA GLY A 13 5.24 3.28 7.27
C GLY A 13 5.57 2.58 5.95
N VAL A 14 5.21 1.30 5.83
CA VAL A 14 5.46 0.48 4.64
C VAL A 14 4.20 -0.30 4.26
N VAL A 15 3.84 -0.28 2.98
CA VAL A 15 2.91 -1.24 2.36
C VAL A 15 3.70 -2.20 1.50
N ALA A 16 3.63 -3.51 1.79
CA ALA A 16 4.19 -4.54 0.92
C ALA A 16 3.20 -4.86 -0.21
N VAL A 17 3.61 -4.67 -1.47
CA VAL A 17 2.78 -4.95 -2.65
C VAL A 17 3.18 -6.29 -3.24
N LEU A 18 2.29 -7.27 -3.14
CA LEU A 18 2.51 -8.64 -3.58
C LEU A 18 1.90 -8.88 -4.96
N ARG A 19 2.77 -9.25 -5.89
CA ARG A 19 2.40 -9.80 -7.19
C ARG A 19 3.11 -11.14 -7.35
N ALA A 20 2.36 -12.21 -7.15
CA ALA A 20 2.86 -13.58 -7.17
C ALA A 20 2.45 -14.31 -8.48
N PRO A 21 3.06 -15.44 -8.81
CA PRO A 21 2.59 -16.30 -9.90
C PRO A 21 1.16 -16.78 -9.72
N ASN A 22 0.77 -17.07 -8.48
CA ASN A 22 -0.61 -17.40 -8.07
C ASN A 22 -0.78 -17.16 -6.56
N ALA A 23 -2.02 -17.13 -6.08
CA ALA A 23 -2.35 -16.83 -4.69
C ALA A 23 -1.91 -17.88 -3.67
N ALA A 24 -1.64 -19.12 -4.09
CA ALA A 24 -1.12 -20.16 -3.20
C ALA A 24 0.29 -19.82 -2.65
N ALA A 25 1.02 -18.93 -3.31
CA ALA A 25 2.33 -18.45 -2.86
C ALA A 25 2.26 -17.37 -1.75
N TYR A 26 1.09 -16.79 -1.48
CA TYR A 26 0.96 -15.69 -0.52
C TYR A 26 1.22 -16.05 0.94
N PRO A 27 0.71 -17.17 1.50
CA PRO A 27 0.67 -17.38 2.95
C PRO A 27 2.04 -17.28 3.62
N ALA A 28 3.06 -17.96 3.10
CA ALA A 28 4.41 -17.93 3.68
C ALA A 28 5.04 -16.54 3.62
N VAL A 29 4.87 -15.84 2.48
CA VAL A 29 5.42 -14.49 2.29
C VAL A 29 4.72 -13.49 3.20
N VAL A 30 3.39 -13.51 3.29
CA VAL A 30 2.61 -12.64 4.18
C VAL A 30 2.98 -12.88 5.64
N GLN A 31 3.11 -14.13 6.05
CA GLN A 31 3.56 -14.48 7.40
C GLN A 31 4.94 -13.90 7.73
N THR A 32 5.91 -14.03 6.81
CA THR A 32 7.26 -13.47 6.99
C THR A 32 7.24 -11.94 7.07
N LEU A 33 6.46 -11.26 6.22
CA LEU A 33 6.29 -9.81 6.24
C LEU A 33 5.77 -9.33 7.60
N VAL A 34 4.65 -9.92 8.06
CA VAL A 34 4.00 -9.53 9.31
C VAL A 34 4.88 -9.85 10.52
N ALA A 35 5.50 -11.02 10.57
CA ALA A 35 6.46 -11.39 11.64
C ALA A 35 7.68 -10.46 11.67
N SER A 36 8.04 -9.85 10.53
CA SER A 36 9.13 -8.87 10.42
C SER A 36 8.69 -7.43 10.69
N GLY A 37 7.40 -7.18 11.01
CA GLY A 37 6.87 -5.85 11.35
C GLY A 37 6.29 -5.07 10.17
N VAL A 38 6.23 -5.60 8.96
CA VAL A 38 5.51 -5.01 7.83
C VAL A 38 4.06 -5.46 7.89
N THR A 39 3.22 -4.64 8.52
CA THR A 39 1.87 -5.02 8.94
C THR A 39 0.75 -4.58 7.97
N SER A 40 1.08 -3.85 6.90
CA SER A 40 0.14 -3.49 5.85
C SER A 40 0.54 -4.17 4.53
N VAL A 41 -0.32 -5.06 4.01
CA VAL A 41 -0.02 -5.92 2.85
C VAL A 41 -1.08 -5.73 1.77
N GLU A 42 -0.65 -5.38 0.55
CA GLU A 42 -1.48 -5.24 -0.65
C GLU A 42 -1.35 -6.48 -1.53
N LEU A 43 -2.44 -7.23 -1.73
CA LEU A 43 -2.51 -8.35 -2.67
C LEU A 43 -3.08 -7.85 -4.00
N THR A 44 -2.35 -7.99 -5.11
CA THR A 44 -2.81 -7.45 -6.39
C THR A 44 -3.73 -8.42 -7.13
N LEU A 45 -4.82 -7.91 -7.73
CA LEU A 45 -5.75 -8.70 -8.56
C LEU A 45 -5.11 -9.22 -9.87
N THR A 46 -3.91 -8.78 -10.19
CA THR A 46 -3.14 -9.36 -11.30
C THR A 46 -2.55 -10.73 -10.98
N THR A 47 -2.60 -11.16 -9.72
CA THR A 47 -2.25 -12.51 -9.29
C THR A 47 -3.49 -13.41 -9.36
N PRO A 48 -3.47 -14.51 -10.12
CA PRO A 48 -4.59 -15.44 -10.18
C PRO A 48 -4.99 -16.01 -8.82
N GLY A 49 -6.28 -16.07 -8.53
CA GLY A 49 -6.84 -16.66 -7.30
C GLY A 49 -6.79 -15.72 -6.08
N THR A 50 -6.43 -14.43 -6.24
CA THR A 50 -6.32 -13.50 -5.10
C THR A 50 -7.61 -13.37 -4.30
N LEU A 51 -8.77 -13.21 -4.95
CA LEU A 51 -10.05 -13.07 -4.24
C LEU A 51 -10.45 -14.34 -3.50
N ASP A 52 -10.19 -15.51 -4.08
CA ASP A 52 -10.51 -16.80 -3.46
C ASP A 52 -9.64 -17.08 -2.21
N ALA A 53 -8.38 -16.65 -2.24
CA ALA A 53 -7.45 -16.85 -1.13
C ALA A 53 -7.63 -15.82 0.00
N LEU A 54 -8.24 -14.68 -0.28
CA LEU A 54 -8.30 -13.52 0.63
C LEU A 54 -8.93 -13.85 1.99
N PRO A 55 -10.10 -14.53 2.11
CA PRO A 55 -10.72 -14.80 3.41
C PRO A 55 -9.82 -15.61 4.34
N ALA A 56 -9.15 -16.63 3.81
CA ALA A 56 -8.24 -17.46 4.59
C ALA A 56 -7.00 -16.69 5.07
N LEU A 57 -6.44 -15.83 4.21
CA LEU A 57 -5.31 -14.98 4.56
C LEU A 57 -5.67 -13.97 5.65
N VAL A 58 -6.82 -13.30 5.51
CA VAL A 58 -7.31 -12.35 6.52
C VAL A 58 -7.52 -13.03 7.87
N SER A 59 -8.12 -14.22 7.88
CA SER A 59 -8.39 -14.97 9.11
C SER A 59 -7.12 -15.48 9.81
N ALA A 60 -6.02 -15.64 9.08
CA ALA A 60 -4.76 -16.15 9.61
C ALA A 60 -3.87 -15.06 10.22
N LEU A 61 -4.21 -13.78 10.06
CA LEU A 61 -3.40 -12.66 10.52
C LEU A 61 -3.80 -12.15 11.90
N PRO A 62 -2.83 -11.64 12.68
CA PRO A 62 -3.14 -10.94 13.93
C PRO A 62 -3.86 -9.62 13.66
N ASP A 63 -4.64 -9.14 14.63
CA ASP A 63 -5.39 -7.85 14.54
C ASP A 63 -4.48 -6.63 14.32
N THR A 64 -3.19 -6.76 14.58
CA THR A 64 -2.19 -5.70 14.35
C THR A 64 -1.78 -5.57 12.89
N ALA A 65 -2.17 -6.51 12.02
CA ALA A 65 -1.89 -6.51 10.59
C ALA A 65 -3.16 -6.34 9.76
N GLU A 66 -3.00 -5.84 8.55
CA GLU A 66 -4.11 -5.68 7.61
C GLU A 66 -3.73 -6.19 6.22
N VAL A 67 -4.72 -6.77 5.54
CA VAL A 67 -4.63 -7.11 4.13
C VAL A 67 -5.59 -6.23 3.34
N GLY A 68 -5.08 -5.65 2.29
CA GLY A 68 -5.87 -4.96 1.28
C GLY A 68 -5.70 -5.58 -0.10
N VAL A 69 -6.55 -5.15 -1.02
CA VAL A 69 -6.53 -5.61 -2.40
C VAL A 69 -6.16 -4.46 -3.32
N GLY A 70 -5.14 -4.69 -4.15
CA GLY A 70 -4.65 -3.72 -5.13
C GLY A 70 -5.00 -4.08 -6.57
N THR A 71 -4.81 -3.10 -7.46
CA THR A 71 -5.18 -3.20 -8.87
C THR A 71 -6.70 -3.43 -9.06
N VAL A 72 -7.49 -2.83 -8.15
CA VAL A 72 -8.95 -2.88 -8.22
C VAL A 72 -9.41 -1.91 -9.30
N LEU A 73 -10.08 -2.40 -10.35
CA LEU A 73 -10.46 -1.59 -11.51
C LEU A 73 -11.96 -1.44 -11.69
N THR A 74 -12.77 -2.23 -11.03
CA THR A 74 -14.24 -2.23 -11.15
C THR A 74 -14.92 -2.26 -9.78
N ALA A 75 -16.16 -1.78 -9.73
CA ALA A 75 -16.99 -1.82 -8.53
C ALA A 75 -17.25 -3.26 -8.06
N ASP A 76 -17.37 -4.22 -8.98
CA ASP A 76 -17.59 -5.63 -8.64
C ASP A 76 -16.35 -6.24 -7.97
N HIS A 77 -15.15 -5.94 -8.48
CA HIS A 77 -13.89 -6.32 -7.81
C HIS A 77 -13.80 -5.69 -6.41
N ALA A 78 -14.23 -4.43 -6.26
CA ALA A 78 -14.23 -3.77 -4.97
C ALA A 78 -15.15 -4.47 -3.97
N ARG A 79 -16.39 -4.79 -4.37
CA ARG A 79 -17.35 -5.54 -3.53
C ARG A 79 -16.80 -6.91 -3.14
N ALA A 80 -16.32 -7.68 -4.12
CA ALA A 80 -15.76 -9.00 -3.87
C ALA A 80 -14.56 -8.96 -2.90
N ALA A 81 -13.68 -7.96 -3.03
CA ALA A 81 -12.58 -7.78 -2.10
C ALA A 81 -13.06 -7.43 -0.69
N ILE A 82 -14.05 -6.55 -0.55
CA ILE A 82 -14.63 -6.16 0.74
C ILE A 82 -15.33 -7.35 1.40
N ASP A 83 -16.13 -8.09 0.65
CA ASP A 83 -16.83 -9.31 1.11
C ASP A 83 -15.83 -10.39 1.55
N GLY A 84 -14.66 -10.46 0.89
CA GLY A 84 -13.54 -11.31 1.28
C GLY A 84 -12.75 -10.84 2.50
N GLY A 85 -13.08 -9.67 3.08
CA GLY A 85 -12.47 -9.14 4.30
C GLY A 85 -11.32 -8.16 4.08
N ALA A 86 -11.12 -7.63 2.86
CA ALA A 86 -10.13 -6.60 2.61
C ALA A 86 -10.33 -5.39 3.54
N ARG A 87 -9.25 -4.93 4.17
CA ARG A 87 -9.26 -3.78 5.07
C ARG A 87 -8.99 -2.46 4.36
N PHE A 88 -8.47 -2.52 3.14
CA PHE A 88 -8.29 -1.37 2.26
C PHE A 88 -8.28 -1.80 0.78
N LEU A 89 -8.56 -0.85 -0.10
CA LEU A 89 -8.49 -1.03 -1.55
C LEU A 89 -7.46 -0.06 -2.15
N VAL A 90 -6.77 -0.51 -3.20
CA VAL A 90 -5.83 0.31 -3.96
C VAL A 90 -6.15 0.23 -5.45
N THR A 91 -6.17 1.36 -6.11
CA THR A 91 -6.36 1.43 -7.56
C THR A 91 -5.14 2.03 -8.25
N PRO A 92 -4.83 1.69 -9.51
CA PRO A 92 -3.71 2.30 -10.24
C PRO A 92 -4.02 3.71 -10.77
N ALA A 93 -5.29 4.09 -10.78
CA ALA A 93 -5.79 5.38 -11.26
C ALA A 93 -7.04 5.78 -10.46
N VAL A 94 -7.49 7.02 -10.56
CA VAL A 94 -8.76 7.46 -9.97
C VAL A 94 -9.92 6.71 -10.61
N LYS A 95 -10.60 5.87 -9.84
CA LYS A 95 -11.74 5.05 -10.25
C LYS A 95 -12.96 5.42 -9.39
N PRO A 96 -13.80 6.38 -9.83
CA PRO A 96 -14.90 6.90 -9.00
C PRO A 96 -15.83 5.83 -8.44
N ASP A 97 -16.16 4.81 -9.24
CA ASP A 97 -17.08 3.76 -8.81
C ASP A 97 -16.46 2.84 -7.75
N VAL A 98 -15.15 2.55 -7.85
CA VAL A 98 -14.41 1.78 -6.84
C VAL A 98 -14.30 2.58 -5.54
N ILE A 99 -13.96 3.87 -5.65
CA ILE A 99 -13.83 4.76 -4.47
C ILE A 99 -15.18 4.86 -3.76
N ARG A 100 -16.27 5.05 -4.51
CA ARG A 100 -17.63 5.13 -3.93
C ARG A 100 -17.99 3.85 -3.17
N VAL A 101 -17.77 2.67 -3.75
CA VAL A 101 -18.03 1.38 -3.07
C VAL A 101 -17.25 1.27 -1.77
N ALA A 102 -15.95 1.64 -1.76
CA ALA A 102 -15.14 1.60 -0.56
C ALA A 102 -15.63 2.58 0.52
N VAL A 103 -15.93 3.82 0.13
CA VAL A 103 -16.42 4.88 1.04
C VAL A 103 -17.76 4.50 1.65
N ASP A 104 -18.70 3.99 0.85
CA ASP A 104 -20.02 3.55 1.31
C ASP A 104 -19.93 2.39 2.29
N ALA A 105 -18.95 1.50 2.10
CA ALA A 105 -18.66 0.39 3.01
C ALA A 105 -17.78 0.78 4.23
N GLY A 106 -17.31 2.01 4.32
CA GLY A 106 -16.40 2.45 5.38
C GLY A 106 -15.00 1.82 5.30
N ILE A 107 -14.61 1.35 4.11
CA ILE A 107 -13.30 0.72 3.84
C ILE A 107 -12.33 1.77 3.32
N ARG A 108 -11.08 1.71 3.77
CA ARG A 108 -10.01 2.60 3.32
C ARG A 108 -9.74 2.41 1.83
N VAL A 109 -9.48 3.53 1.12
CA VAL A 109 -9.15 3.48 -0.31
C VAL A 109 -8.03 4.44 -0.66
N TYR A 110 -7.08 3.94 -1.46
CA TYR A 110 -5.89 4.65 -1.91
C TYR A 110 -5.86 4.70 -3.45
N PRO A 111 -6.58 5.64 -4.08
CA PRO A 111 -6.59 5.78 -5.53
C PRO A 111 -5.25 6.27 -6.05
N GLY A 112 -4.81 5.70 -7.18
CA GLY A 112 -3.61 6.12 -7.89
C GLY A 112 -3.84 7.43 -8.63
N ALA A 113 -2.84 8.31 -8.58
CA ALA A 113 -2.84 9.61 -9.26
C ALA A 113 -1.41 9.98 -9.65
N MET A 114 -1.27 10.73 -10.73
CA MET A 114 0.02 11.23 -11.23
C MET A 114 0.04 12.77 -11.35
N THR A 115 -1.11 13.42 -11.42
CA THR A 115 -1.24 14.87 -11.59
C THR A 115 -1.95 15.51 -10.39
N PRO A 116 -1.76 16.83 -10.13
CA PRO A 116 -2.47 17.52 -9.06
C PRO A 116 -4.00 17.38 -9.17
N THR A 117 -4.55 17.47 -10.39
CA THR A 117 -5.99 17.31 -10.63
C THR A 117 -6.48 15.92 -10.23
N GLU A 118 -5.73 14.86 -10.55
CA GLU A 118 -6.09 13.49 -10.15
C GLU A 118 -5.98 13.31 -8.64
N VAL A 119 -4.97 13.89 -8.00
CA VAL A 119 -4.79 13.86 -6.54
C VAL A 119 -5.99 14.50 -5.85
N GLU A 120 -6.37 15.71 -6.26
CA GLU A 120 -7.53 16.42 -5.74
C GLU A 120 -8.83 15.65 -6.01
N SER A 121 -9.03 15.18 -7.25
CA SER A 121 -10.22 14.39 -7.62
C SER A 121 -10.37 13.12 -6.78
N GLY A 122 -9.27 12.39 -6.55
CA GLY A 122 -9.29 11.20 -5.69
C GLY A 122 -9.65 11.56 -4.24
N TRP A 123 -9.08 12.65 -3.74
CA TRP A 123 -9.38 13.16 -2.41
C TRP A 123 -10.84 13.57 -2.27
N ASP A 124 -11.40 14.34 -3.19
CA ASP A 124 -12.78 14.83 -3.15
C ASP A 124 -13.81 13.70 -3.19
N LEU A 125 -13.48 12.61 -3.87
CA LEU A 125 -14.29 11.38 -3.88
C LEU A 125 -14.28 10.63 -2.55
N GLY A 126 -13.47 11.04 -1.56
CA GLY A 126 -13.45 10.46 -0.23
C GLY A 126 -12.28 9.50 0.05
N ALA A 127 -11.22 9.53 -0.75
CA ALA A 127 -10.03 8.71 -0.51
C ALA A 127 -9.46 8.92 0.89
N THR A 128 -8.94 7.85 1.50
CA THR A 128 -8.23 7.87 2.79
C THR A 128 -6.87 8.56 2.67
N ALA A 129 -6.18 8.27 1.59
CA ALA A 129 -4.95 8.91 1.14
C ALA A 129 -4.86 8.72 -0.37
N VAL A 130 -4.01 9.48 -1.05
CA VAL A 130 -3.82 9.33 -2.49
C VAL A 130 -2.49 8.66 -2.78
N LYS A 131 -2.54 7.58 -3.55
CA LYS A 131 -1.37 6.87 -4.05
C LYS A 131 -0.74 7.67 -5.19
N VAL A 132 0.48 8.15 -5.00
CA VAL A 132 1.25 8.79 -6.09
C VAL A 132 1.94 7.69 -6.91
N PHE A 133 1.51 7.52 -8.18
CA PHE A 133 1.95 6.41 -9.02
C PHE A 133 2.07 6.83 -10.49
N PRO A 134 3.15 6.42 -11.20
CA PRO A 134 4.34 5.72 -10.69
C PRO A 134 5.35 6.69 -10.03
N ALA A 135 5.72 6.42 -8.78
CA ALA A 135 6.50 7.33 -7.96
C ALA A 135 7.92 7.58 -8.49
N ALA A 136 8.62 6.54 -8.96
CA ALA A 136 9.99 6.67 -9.46
C ALA A 136 10.13 7.64 -10.63
N THR A 137 9.08 7.79 -11.44
CA THR A 137 9.06 8.74 -12.57
C THR A 137 8.99 10.19 -12.10
N LEU A 138 8.35 10.43 -10.94
CA LEU A 138 8.08 11.78 -10.43
C LEU A 138 9.15 12.27 -9.46
N GLY A 139 9.72 11.36 -8.67
CA GLY A 139 10.67 11.68 -7.62
C GLY A 139 10.05 12.27 -6.36
N PRO A 140 10.79 12.27 -5.22
CA PRO A 140 10.25 12.72 -3.93
C PRO A 140 9.93 14.22 -3.88
N ASP A 141 10.60 15.07 -4.67
CA ASP A 141 10.30 16.51 -4.71
C ASP A 141 8.89 16.80 -5.21
N TYR A 142 8.34 15.90 -6.02
CA TYR A 142 6.96 16.02 -6.48
C TYR A 142 5.96 16.05 -5.31
N LEU A 143 6.19 15.29 -4.24
CA LEU A 143 5.34 15.34 -3.04
C LEU A 143 5.41 16.71 -2.36
N ARG A 144 6.60 17.31 -2.28
CA ARG A 144 6.76 18.65 -1.70
C ARG A 144 6.00 19.69 -2.50
N HIS A 145 6.06 19.58 -3.84
CA HIS A 145 5.32 20.49 -4.73
C HIS A 145 3.81 20.31 -4.59
N LEU A 146 3.30 19.07 -4.44
CA LEU A 146 1.89 18.81 -4.18
C LEU A 146 1.45 19.35 -2.81
N HIS A 147 2.25 19.18 -1.77
CA HIS A 147 1.92 19.65 -0.43
C HIS A 147 1.91 21.17 -0.30
N GLY A 148 2.46 21.93 -1.26
CA GLY A 148 2.33 23.38 -1.30
C GLY A 148 0.87 23.81 -1.35
N PRO A 149 0.13 23.50 -2.43
CA PRO A 149 -1.29 23.82 -2.56
C PRO A 149 -2.23 22.86 -1.83
N LEU A 150 -1.84 21.60 -1.58
CA LEU A 150 -2.68 20.53 -1.04
C LEU A 150 -2.07 19.90 0.22
N PRO A 151 -1.74 20.68 1.28
CA PRO A 151 -1.02 20.19 2.45
C PRO A 151 -1.83 19.21 3.31
N TYR A 152 -3.14 19.16 3.12
CA TYR A 152 -4.09 18.35 3.88
C TYR A 152 -4.32 16.97 3.26
N ILE A 153 -3.77 16.66 2.08
CA ILE A 153 -3.94 15.37 1.42
C ILE A 153 -2.79 14.44 1.81
N PRO A 154 -3.06 13.35 2.53
CA PRO A 154 -2.04 12.34 2.81
C PRO A 154 -1.61 11.64 1.50
N LEU A 155 -0.30 11.57 1.26
CA LEU A 155 0.26 10.98 0.04
C LEU A 155 1.02 9.67 0.33
N LEU A 156 0.77 8.66 -0.51
CA LEU A 156 1.37 7.33 -0.45
C LEU A 156 2.10 7.03 -1.77
N PRO A 157 3.41 7.33 -1.89
CA PRO A 157 4.16 7.03 -3.09
C PRO A 157 4.32 5.52 -3.30
N SER A 158 4.20 5.10 -4.58
CA SER A 158 4.20 3.70 -5.01
C SER A 158 4.80 3.55 -6.40
N GLY A 159 5.53 2.47 -6.62
CA GLY A 159 6.08 2.11 -7.94
C GLY A 159 7.52 2.58 -8.15
N GLY A 160 8.46 1.61 -8.16
CA GLY A 160 9.87 1.82 -8.46
C GLY A 160 10.67 2.48 -7.33
N ILE A 161 10.23 2.38 -6.08
CA ILE A 161 10.94 2.94 -4.93
C ILE A 161 11.92 1.90 -4.40
N ASP A 162 13.21 2.23 -4.42
CA ASP A 162 14.26 1.43 -3.81
C ASP A 162 14.31 1.62 -2.30
N LEU A 163 14.84 0.63 -1.56
CA LEU A 163 14.95 0.71 -0.10
C LEU A 163 15.82 1.91 0.33
N ALA A 164 16.86 2.23 -0.41
CA ALA A 164 17.73 3.39 -0.14
C ALA A 164 17.02 4.74 -0.32
N ALA A 165 15.96 4.80 -1.12
CA ALA A 165 15.18 6.02 -1.36
C ALA A 165 14.09 6.26 -0.31
N ILE A 166 13.78 5.30 0.57
CA ILE A 166 12.74 5.44 1.60
C ILE A 166 12.89 6.73 2.41
N PRO A 167 14.09 7.08 2.95
CA PRO A 167 14.24 8.28 3.76
C PRO A 167 13.86 9.56 3.03
N THR A 168 14.18 9.66 1.73
CA THR A 168 13.88 10.87 0.95
C THR A 168 12.38 11.03 0.70
N TRP A 169 11.65 9.92 0.50
CA TRP A 169 10.19 9.94 0.35
C TRP A 169 9.49 10.31 1.66
N ILE A 170 9.92 9.73 2.77
CA ILE A 170 9.38 10.07 4.11
C ILE A 170 9.69 11.54 4.43
N ALA A 171 10.92 12.01 4.17
CA ALA A 171 11.29 13.42 4.37
C ALA A 171 10.49 14.37 3.47
N ALA A 172 10.05 13.92 2.30
CA ALA A 172 9.19 14.71 1.41
C ALA A 172 7.72 14.79 1.86
N GLY A 173 7.33 14.10 2.93
CA GLY A 173 5.98 14.16 3.49
C GLY A 173 5.12 12.93 3.23
N ALA A 174 5.66 11.86 2.65
CA ALA A 174 4.92 10.61 2.53
C ALA A 174 4.47 10.07 3.89
N ILE A 175 3.22 9.61 4.00
CA ILE A 175 2.70 8.96 5.21
C ILE A 175 3.29 7.56 5.38
N ALA A 176 3.58 6.89 4.27
CA ALA A 176 4.19 5.58 4.13
C ALA A 176 4.75 5.44 2.71
N VAL A 177 5.49 4.37 2.44
CA VAL A 177 5.93 4.00 1.09
C VAL A 177 5.37 2.64 0.70
N SER A 178 4.97 2.48 -0.57
CA SER A 178 4.43 1.23 -1.10
C SER A 178 5.50 0.53 -1.93
N LEU A 179 5.94 -0.65 -1.49
CA LEU A 179 7.11 -1.36 -1.98
C LEU A 179 6.73 -2.73 -2.56
N GLY A 180 7.11 -2.98 -3.81
CA GLY A 180 6.99 -4.29 -4.46
C GLY A 180 8.33 -5.01 -4.54
N GLY A 181 8.83 -5.21 -5.77
CA GLY A 181 10.08 -5.95 -6.03
C GLY A 181 11.27 -5.60 -5.16
N PRO A 182 11.60 -4.32 -4.92
CA PRO A 182 12.72 -3.95 -4.05
C PRO A 182 12.62 -4.50 -2.61
N LEU A 183 11.41 -4.68 -2.07
CA LEU A 183 11.19 -5.31 -0.77
C LEU A 183 11.16 -6.84 -0.90
N LEU A 184 10.42 -7.36 -1.87
CA LEU A 184 10.16 -8.78 -2.00
C LEU A 184 11.37 -9.56 -2.54
N GLY A 185 12.22 -8.93 -3.38
CA GLY A 185 13.29 -9.64 -4.08
C GLY A 185 12.71 -10.77 -4.92
N ALA A 186 13.35 -11.92 -4.87
CA ALA A 186 12.97 -13.14 -5.56
C ALA A 186 12.21 -14.16 -4.68
N VAL A 187 11.59 -13.72 -3.58
CA VAL A 187 10.98 -14.60 -2.56
C VAL A 187 9.94 -15.58 -3.11
N PHE A 188 9.29 -15.24 -4.23
CA PHE A 188 8.35 -16.15 -4.88
C PHE A 188 9.02 -17.24 -5.74
N GLU A 189 10.32 -17.08 -6.03
CA GLU A 189 11.13 -18.04 -6.80
C GLU A 189 12.07 -18.84 -5.90
N ASP A 190 12.80 -18.17 -5.00
CA ASP A 190 13.84 -18.75 -4.14
C ASP A 190 13.32 -19.19 -2.76
N HIS A 191 12.15 -18.70 -2.35
CA HIS A 191 11.54 -18.95 -1.03
C HIS A 191 12.43 -18.55 0.15
N ASP A 192 13.36 -17.60 -0.04
CA ASP A 192 14.29 -17.13 0.99
C ASP A 192 13.59 -16.14 1.95
N ALA A 193 12.96 -16.70 2.98
CA ALA A 193 12.27 -15.95 4.03
C ALA A 193 13.25 -15.09 4.87
N ASP A 194 14.49 -15.54 5.07
CA ASP A 194 15.49 -14.80 5.85
C ASP A 194 15.93 -13.54 5.10
N ALA A 195 16.19 -13.64 3.80
CA ALA A 195 16.50 -12.49 2.97
C ALA A 195 15.33 -11.50 2.91
N LEU A 196 14.08 -11.98 2.82
CA LEU A 196 12.90 -11.13 2.92
C LEU A 196 12.84 -10.41 4.26
N ALA A 197 13.01 -11.12 5.37
CA ALA A 197 12.99 -10.55 6.72
C ALA A 197 14.09 -9.49 6.91
N LEU A 198 15.27 -9.68 6.33
CA LEU A 198 16.35 -8.69 6.34
C LEU A 198 15.95 -7.41 5.61
N ARG A 199 15.34 -7.52 4.41
CA ARG A 199 14.84 -6.36 3.65
C ARG A 199 13.73 -5.64 4.40
N CYS A 200 12.81 -6.36 5.03
CA CYS A 200 11.76 -5.75 5.87
C CYS A 200 12.36 -4.93 7.01
N ARG A 201 13.29 -5.49 7.77
CA ARG A 201 13.95 -4.76 8.85
C ARG A 201 14.73 -3.54 8.36
N ALA A 202 15.36 -3.62 7.20
CA ALA A 202 16.04 -2.48 6.59
C ALA A 202 15.07 -1.36 6.21
N ALA A 203 13.94 -1.72 5.58
CA ALA A 203 12.90 -0.76 5.21
C ALA A 203 12.29 -0.05 6.43
N LEU A 204 11.96 -0.81 7.48
CA LEU A 204 11.38 -0.27 8.71
C LEU A 204 12.34 0.66 9.45
N ARG A 205 13.64 0.29 9.53
CA ARG A 205 14.67 1.19 10.07
C ARG A 205 14.77 2.48 9.28
N ALA A 206 14.81 2.40 7.94
CA ALA A 206 14.88 3.58 7.08
C ALA A 206 13.70 4.54 7.29
N VAL A 207 12.49 4.01 7.51
CA VAL A 207 11.30 4.81 7.87
C VAL A 207 11.47 5.46 9.24
N THR A 208 11.88 4.67 10.25
CA THR A 208 12.02 5.16 11.64
C THR A 208 13.06 6.28 11.73
N ASP A 209 14.23 6.07 11.12
CA ASP A 209 15.32 7.04 11.11
C ASP A 209 14.92 8.35 10.42
N ALA A 210 14.21 8.23 9.28
CA ALA A 210 13.72 9.41 8.56
C ALA A 210 12.65 10.21 9.33
N ARG A 211 11.79 9.52 10.08
CA ARG A 211 10.79 10.17 10.95
C ARG A 211 11.44 10.87 12.15
N GLY A 212 12.42 10.20 12.78
CA GLY A 212 13.17 10.79 13.90
C GLY A 212 13.96 12.07 13.51
N ALA A 213 14.42 12.15 12.27
CA ALA A 213 15.12 13.33 11.75
C ALA A 213 14.18 14.54 11.47
N ARG A 214 12.86 14.34 11.48
CA ARG A 214 11.84 15.39 11.26
C ARG A 214 11.23 15.95 12.55
N ALA A 215 11.40 15.23 13.66
CA ALA A 215 10.93 15.64 14.99
C ALA A 215 11.93 16.61 15.65
#